data_c09855a0bf4992a1b7977f3879d32fb5
#
_entry.id   c09855a0bf4992a1b7977f3879d32fb5
#
_cell.length_a   1.000
_cell.length_b   1.000
_cell.length_c   1.000
_cell.angle_alpha   90.00
_cell.angle_beta   90.00
_cell.angle_gamma   90.00
#
_symmetry.space_group_name_H-M   'P 1'
#
loop_
_entity.id
_entity.type
_entity.pdbx_description
1 polymer ?
#
loop_
_entity_poly.entity_id
_entity_poly.type
_entity_poly.pdbx_seq_one_letter_code
_entity_poly.pdbx_strand_id
1 'polypeptide(L)'
;MDRLKLPGMFAAGLLAWQAVALANSPARTEEFSGNNLRDIRLGMAANELAEAGYVDFACAADTKHALAGWKNWRDCPADASGTRAIRFGYDPSTSRDGTMVAGHPAILTLLIDDTGHVAGLQIETDPKARLYIRKKAFLLGLQAKSRYGSDGWACSEGRPGAGDQPVGGIYLKERCTKTISGRSLVVERNLFRRPDQDSKSFVDETRISILRAKN
;
A
#
# COMPACT_ATOMS: atom_id res chain seq x y z
N MET A 1 51.73 -83.01 2.60
CA MET A 1 52.44 -81.71 2.45
C MET A 1 51.88 -81.06 1.20
N ASP A 2 50.64 -80.65 1.27
CA ASP A 2 49.94 -80.16 0.07
C ASP A 2 49.61 -78.69 0.23
N ARG A 3 50.02 -77.96 -0.78
CA ARG A 3 49.73 -76.49 -0.85
C ARG A 3 48.42 -76.32 -1.53
N LEU A 4 47.44 -75.77 -0.82
CA LEU A 4 46.16 -75.35 -1.38
C LEU A 4 46.30 -73.88 -1.89
N LYS A 5 46.09 -73.72 -3.21
CA LYS A 5 45.98 -72.39 -3.87
C LYS A 5 44.52 -72.02 -3.86
N LEU A 6 44.19 -70.85 -3.29
CA LEU A 6 42.89 -70.15 -3.45
C LEU A 6 42.96 -69.18 -4.62
N PRO A 7 41.93 -69.16 -5.50
CA PRO A 7 41.84 -68.13 -6.53
C PRO A 7 41.17 -66.83 -5.95
N GLY A 8 41.79 -65.71 -6.31
CA GLY A 8 41.23 -64.40 -5.96
C GLY A 8 40.01 -64.03 -6.82
N MET A 9 38.93 -63.68 -6.18
CA MET A 9 37.77 -63.01 -6.83
C MET A 9 37.96 -61.54 -6.79
N PHE A 10 38.14 -60.89 -7.95
CA PHE A 10 38.03 -59.48 -8.14
C PHE A 10 36.56 -59.10 -8.22
N ALA A 11 36.03 -58.42 -7.18
CA ALA A 11 34.74 -57.79 -7.23
C ALA A 11 34.89 -56.37 -7.83
N ALA A 12 34.42 -56.19 -9.03
CA ALA A 12 34.32 -54.87 -9.66
C ALA A 12 33.13 -54.14 -9.05
N GLY A 13 33.41 -53.15 -8.20
CA GLY A 13 32.41 -52.25 -7.63
C GLY A 13 31.97 -51.21 -8.68
N LEU A 14 30.75 -51.29 -9.16
CA LEU A 14 30.08 -50.28 -9.95
C LEU A 14 29.65 -49.14 -9.04
N LEU A 15 30.37 -48.02 -9.08
CA LEU A 15 29.98 -46.77 -8.46
C LEU A 15 28.85 -46.12 -9.31
N ALA A 16 27.60 -46.31 -8.87
CA ALA A 16 26.47 -45.61 -9.41
C ALA A 16 26.52 -44.15 -8.93
N TRP A 17 26.83 -43.23 -9.82
CA TRP A 17 26.66 -41.79 -9.59
C TRP A 17 25.16 -41.45 -9.59
N GLN A 18 24.62 -41.24 -8.41
CA GLN A 18 23.28 -40.68 -8.28
C GLN A 18 23.38 -39.14 -8.54
N ALA A 19 22.91 -38.71 -9.70
CA ALA A 19 22.71 -37.31 -9.98
C ALA A 19 21.57 -36.80 -9.09
N VAL A 20 21.90 -36.05 -8.05
CA VAL A 20 20.93 -35.28 -7.26
C VAL A 20 20.41 -34.15 -8.13
N ALA A 21 19.23 -34.34 -8.69
CA ALA A 21 18.49 -33.27 -9.35
C ALA A 21 18.13 -32.24 -8.26
N LEU A 22 18.84 -31.12 -8.24
CA LEU A 22 18.44 -29.94 -7.50
C LEU A 22 17.13 -29.45 -8.11
N ALA A 23 16.01 -29.85 -7.52
CA ALA A 23 14.71 -29.27 -7.81
C ALA A 23 14.78 -27.77 -7.45
N ASN A 24 14.88 -26.94 -8.49
CA ASN A 24 14.62 -25.51 -8.36
C ASN A 24 13.17 -25.37 -7.92
N SER A 25 12.93 -25.31 -6.62
CA SER A 25 11.65 -24.84 -6.08
C SER A 25 11.47 -23.42 -6.59
N PRO A 26 10.39 -23.11 -7.32
CA PRO A 26 10.10 -21.72 -7.65
C PRO A 26 10.05 -20.95 -6.32
N ALA A 27 10.81 -19.87 -6.23
CA ALA A 27 10.77 -18.98 -5.09
C ALA A 27 9.29 -18.64 -4.89
N ARG A 28 8.70 -19.17 -3.82
CA ARG A 28 7.35 -18.84 -3.41
C ARG A 28 7.42 -17.36 -3.05
N THR A 29 6.98 -16.49 -3.94
CA THR A 29 6.72 -15.09 -3.62
C THR A 29 5.78 -15.15 -2.43
N GLU A 30 6.28 -14.83 -1.25
CA GLU A 30 5.43 -14.66 -0.07
C GLU A 30 4.44 -13.56 -0.40
N GLU A 31 3.27 -13.98 -0.86
CA GLU A 31 2.15 -13.08 -1.07
C GLU A 31 1.81 -12.53 0.31
N PHE A 32 2.02 -11.24 0.51
CA PHE A 32 1.73 -10.58 1.76
C PHE A 32 0.22 -10.75 2.04
N SER A 33 -0.14 -11.77 2.80
CA SER A 33 -1.52 -12.22 3.04
C SER A 33 -2.31 -11.26 3.94
N GLY A 34 -1.70 -10.15 4.39
CA GLY A 34 -2.33 -9.20 5.29
C GLY A 34 -3.28 -8.23 4.60
N ASN A 35 -4.31 -7.81 5.34
CA ASN A 35 -5.20 -6.73 4.91
C ASN A 35 -4.41 -5.43 4.71
N ASN A 36 -4.77 -4.67 3.66
CA ASN A 36 -4.14 -3.39 3.37
C ASN A 36 -4.72 -2.29 4.28
N LEU A 37 -6.04 -2.33 4.51
CA LEU A 37 -6.75 -1.45 5.42
C LEU A 37 -7.97 -2.18 5.99
N ARG A 38 -8.05 -2.36 7.31
CA ARG A 38 -9.08 -3.19 7.95
C ARG A 38 -9.16 -4.55 7.25
N ASP A 39 -10.32 -4.93 6.72
CA ASP A 39 -10.59 -6.17 5.97
C ASP A 39 -10.37 -6.05 4.45
N ILE A 40 -10.05 -4.86 3.95
CA ILE A 40 -9.81 -4.61 2.53
C ILE A 40 -8.42 -5.12 2.11
N ARG A 41 -8.37 -5.92 1.04
CA ARG A 41 -7.15 -6.45 0.41
C ARG A 41 -7.15 -6.15 -1.08
N LEU A 42 -5.96 -5.93 -1.65
CA LEU A 42 -5.79 -5.89 -3.10
C LEU A 42 -6.22 -7.21 -3.72
N GLY A 43 -6.89 -7.14 -4.85
CA GLY A 43 -7.37 -8.30 -5.59
C GLY A 43 -8.70 -8.88 -5.11
N MET A 44 -9.28 -8.41 -3.99
CA MET A 44 -10.65 -8.80 -3.62
C MET A 44 -11.65 -8.34 -4.68
N ALA A 45 -12.65 -9.15 -4.94
CA ALA A 45 -13.76 -8.71 -5.77
C ALA A 45 -14.63 -7.68 -5.00
N ALA A 46 -15.13 -6.67 -5.70
CA ALA A 46 -15.93 -5.61 -5.08
C ALA A 46 -17.20 -6.12 -4.39
N ASN A 47 -17.76 -7.24 -4.83
CA ASN A 47 -18.91 -7.90 -4.22
C ASN A 47 -18.58 -8.71 -2.97
N GLU A 48 -17.31 -8.96 -2.70
CA GLU A 48 -16.81 -9.65 -1.48
C GLU A 48 -16.50 -8.65 -0.35
N LEU A 49 -16.46 -7.35 -0.66
CA LEU A 49 -16.22 -6.33 0.34
C LEU A 49 -17.38 -6.24 1.32
N ALA A 50 -17.08 -6.30 2.61
CA ALA A 50 -18.07 -6.08 3.65
C ALA A 50 -18.60 -4.65 3.58
N GLU A 51 -19.91 -4.46 3.62
CA GLU A 51 -20.52 -3.13 3.71
C GLU A 51 -20.58 -2.65 5.17
N ALA A 52 -20.68 -3.59 6.10
CA ALA A 52 -20.72 -3.27 7.53
C ALA A 52 -19.44 -2.57 8.00
N GLY A 53 -19.59 -1.47 8.72
CA GLY A 53 -18.47 -0.68 9.22
C GLY A 53 -17.94 0.39 8.26
N TYR A 54 -18.57 0.55 7.09
CA TYR A 54 -18.25 1.57 6.09
C TYR A 54 -19.48 2.39 5.72
N VAL A 55 -19.25 3.68 5.46
CA VAL A 55 -20.30 4.68 5.13
C VAL A 55 -19.77 5.71 4.14
N ASP A 56 -20.62 6.67 3.77
CA ASP A 56 -20.26 7.84 2.96
C ASP A 56 -19.65 7.49 1.60
N PHE A 57 -20.18 6.43 0.98
CA PHE A 57 -19.73 6.02 -0.34
C PHE A 57 -20.08 7.08 -1.39
N ALA A 58 -19.09 7.49 -2.16
CA ALA A 58 -19.25 8.45 -3.25
C ALA A 58 -18.18 8.24 -4.33
N CYS A 59 -18.45 8.69 -5.54
CA CYS A 59 -17.41 8.73 -6.57
C CYS A 59 -16.33 9.73 -6.20
N ALA A 60 -15.05 9.36 -6.29
CA ALA A 60 -13.95 10.26 -5.93
C ALA A 60 -13.86 11.49 -6.87
N ALA A 61 -14.25 11.33 -8.15
CA ALA A 61 -14.27 12.42 -9.13
C ALA A 61 -15.42 13.42 -8.88
N ASP A 62 -16.53 12.97 -8.29
CA ASP A 62 -17.67 13.80 -7.91
C ASP A 62 -18.24 13.31 -6.57
N THR A 63 -17.79 13.90 -5.47
CA THR A 63 -18.22 13.51 -4.13
C THR A 63 -19.68 13.83 -3.80
N LYS A 64 -20.40 14.53 -4.69
CA LYS A 64 -21.86 14.72 -4.59
C LYS A 64 -22.62 13.52 -5.15
N HIS A 65 -21.98 12.72 -5.97
CA HIS A 65 -22.54 11.47 -6.48
C HIS A 65 -22.39 10.37 -5.43
N ALA A 66 -23.35 10.32 -4.52
CA ALA A 66 -23.41 9.31 -3.47
C ALA A 66 -23.74 7.93 -4.06
N LEU A 67 -23.14 6.89 -3.48
CA LEU A 67 -23.37 5.50 -3.82
C LEU A 67 -24.04 4.78 -2.65
N ALA A 68 -24.83 3.75 -2.92
CA ALA A 68 -25.43 2.92 -1.88
C ALA A 68 -24.41 1.98 -1.19
N GLY A 69 -23.31 1.65 -1.86
CA GLY A 69 -22.27 0.77 -1.33
C GLY A 69 -21.25 0.38 -2.40
N TRP A 70 -20.40 -0.60 -2.06
CA TRP A 70 -19.36 -1.10 -2.98
C TRP A 70 -19.88 -1.64 -4.29
N LYS A 71 -21.08 -2.26 -4.29
CA LYS A 71 -21.69 -2.88 -5.48
C LYS A 71 -21.99 -1.87 -6.58
N ASN A 72 -22.14 -0.61 -6.22
CA ASN A 72 -22.42 0.49 -7.15
C ASN A 72 -21.16 1.10 -7.79
N TRP A 73 -20.01 0.48 -7.69
CA TRP A 73 -18.73 1.00 -8.19
C TRP A 73 -18.77 1.39 -9.68
N ARG A 74 -19.62 0.73 -10.49
CA ARG A 74 -19.77 1.02 -11.92
C ARG A 74 -20.42 2.36 -12.22
N ASP A 75 -21.13 2.94 -11.25
CA ASP A 75 -21.77 4.25 -11.39
C ASP A 75 -20.73 5.39 -11.39
N CYS A 76 -19.49 5.12 -10.92
CA CYS A 76 -18.40 6.08 -10.99
C CYS A 76 -17.71 6.08 -12.36
N PRO A 77 -17.25 7.26 -12.84
CA PRO A 77 -16.50 7.35 -14.07
C PRO A 77 -15.17 6.58 -13.96
N ALA A 78 -14.82 5.88 -15.03
CA ALA A 78 -13.52 5.25 -15.17
C ALA A 78 -12.46 6.28 -15.58
N ASP A 79 -11.25 6.14 -15.09
CA ASP A 79 -10.09 6.85 -15.60
C ASP A 79 -9.58 6.22 -16.94
N ALA A 80 -8.50 6.77 -17.49
CA ALA A 80 -7.92 6.29 -18.75
C ALA A 80 -7.40 4.83 -18.67
N SER A 81 -7.20 4.29 -17.46
CA SER A 81 -6.81 2.89 -17.25
C SER A 81 -7.99 1.94 -17.01
N GLY A 82 -9.22 2.45 -17.06
CA GLY A 82 -10.44 1.70 -16.73
C GLY A 82 -10.72 1.61 -15.23
N THR A 83 -9.90 2.24 -14.39
CA THR A 83 -10.05 2.21 -12.94
C THR A 83 -11.11 3.21 -12.48
N ARG A 84 -11.93 2.79 -11.52
CA ARG A 84 -12.92 3.63 -10.85
C ARG A 84 -12.57 3.84 -9.41
N ALA A 85 -12.72 5.08 -8.94
CA ALA A 85 -12.33 5.50 -7.61
C ALA A 85 -13.55 5.82 -6.75
N ILE A 86 -13.67 5.13 -5.61
CA ILE A 86 -14.78 5.30 -4.66
C ILE A 86 -14.21 5.86 -3.35
N ARG A 87 -14.71 7.00 -2.92
CA ARG A 87 -14.50 7.52 -1.57
C ARG A 87 -15.41 6.80 -0.57
N PHE A 88 -14.91 6.62 0.65
CA PHE A 88 -15.67 6.01 1.73
C PHE A 88 -15.16 6.48 3.08
N GLY A 89 -15.95 6.27 4.10
CA GLY A 89 -15.63 6.53 5.49
C GLY A 89 -15.84 5.31 6.38
N TYR A 90 -15.47 5.42 7.64
CA TYR A 90 -15.79 4.43 8.65
C TYR A 90 -17.09 4.79 9.35
N ASP A 91 -17.93 3.78 9.59
CA ASP A 91 -19.17 3.94 10.34
C ASP A 91 -18.88 4.44 11.76
N PRO A 92 -19.44 5.59 12.18
CA PRO A 92 -19.24 6.14 13.52
C PRO A 92 -19.67 5.17 14.66
N SER A 93 -20.57 4.24 14.40
CA SER A 93 -20.97 3.22 15.39
C SER A 93 -19.82 2.26 15.69
N THR A 94 -18.91 2.03 14.74
CA THR A 94 -17.74 1.15 14.88
C THR A 94 -16.43 1.91 15.04
N SER A 95 -16.40 3.23 14.75
CA SER A 95 -15.23 4.10 14.82
C SER A 95 -15.61 5.47 15.40
N ARG A 96 -15.57 5.60 16.75
CA ARG A 96 -16.01 6.82 17.47
C ARG A 96 -15.30 8.10 17.02
N ASP A 97 -14.06 7.99 16.59
CA ASP A 97 -13.24 9.12 16.14
C ASP A 97 -13.41 9.43 14.64
N GLY A 98 -14.40 8.80 13.99
CA GLY A 98 -14.62 8.92 12.55
C GLY A 98 -13.59 8.14 11.72
N THR A 99 -13.35 8.60 10.50
CA THR A 99 -12.41 7.93 9.58
C THR A 99 -10.97 8.27 9.95
N MET A 100 -10.35 7.40 10.73
CA MET A 100 -8.97 7.55 11.22
C MET A 100 -8.08 6.43 10.72
N VAL A 101 -6.87 6.76 10.29
CA VAL A 101 -5.81 5.80 9.99
C VAL A 101 -4.59 6.12 10.84
N ALA A 102 -4.16 5.16 11.65
CA ALA A 102 -3.02 5.30 12.55
C ALA A 102 -3.05 6.60 13.39
N GLY A 103 -4.24 6.98 13.88
CA GLY A 103 -4.45 8.17 14.70
C GLY A 103 -4.55 9.50 13.94
N HIS A 104 -4.63 9.45 12.60
CA HIS A 104 -4.80 10.64 11.75
C HIS A 104 -6.15 10.62 11.05
N PRO A 105 -6.95 11.72 11.07
CA PRO A 105 -8.11 11.86 10.21
C PRO A 105 -7.71 11.70 8.75
N ALA A 106 -8.43 10.86 8.03
CA ALA A 106 -8.06 10.49 6.67
C ALA A 106 -9.24 10.50 5.71
N ILE A 107 -8.94 10.76 4.47
CA ILE A 107 -9.80 10.54 3.31
C ILE A 107 -9.37 9.23 2.69
N LEU A 108 -10.31 8.31 2.53
CA LEU A 108 -10.06 6.99 1.97
C LEU A 108 -10.66 6.89 0.57
N THR A 109 -9.89 6.32 -0.35
CA THR A 109 -10.34 6.05 -1.71
C THR A 109 -9.96 4.64 -2.12
N LEU A 110 -10.95 3.84 -2.51
CA LEU A 110 -10.75 2.52 -3.08
C LEU A 110 -10.71 2.63 -4.60
N LEU A 111 -9.75 1.96 -5.20
CA LEU A 111 -9.59 1.87 -6.65
C LEU A 111 -10.05 0.47 -7.11
N ILE A 112 -11.02 0.42 -8.00
CA ILE A 112 -11.57 -0.83 -8.55
C ILE A 112 -11.28 -0.85 -10.05
N ASP A 113 -10.69 -1.94 -10.54
CA ASP A 113 -10.41 -2.14 -11.96
C ASP A 113 -11.67 -2.49 -12.77
N ASP A 114 -11.55 -2.56 -14.08
CA ASP A 114 -12.65 -2.86 -15.01
C ASP A 114 -13.23 -4.27 -14.81
N THR A 115 -12.47 -5.18 -14.22
CA THR A 115 -12.90 -6.54 -13.88
C THR A 115 -13.64 -6.61 -12.55
N GLY A 116 -13.70 -5.50 -11.81
CA GLY A 116 -14.39 -5.40 -10.52
C GLY A 116 -13.56 -5.85 -9.33
N HIS A 117 -12.25 -5.85 -9.44
CA HIS A 117 -11.36 -6.19 -8.33
C HIS A 117 -10.66 -4.95 -7.78
N VAL A 118 -10.32 -5.00 -6.50
CA VAL A 118 -9.56 -3.94 -5.82
C VAL A 118 -8.16 -3.85 -6.43
N ALA A 119 -7.95 -2.81 -7.23
CA ALA A 119 -6.67 -2.49 -7.87
C ALA A 119 -5.76 -1.69 -6.95
N GLY A 120 -6.35 -0.93 -6.00
CA GLY A 120 -5.58 -0.07 -5.12
C GLY A 120 -6.38 0.55 -4.00
N LEU A 121 -5.64 1.19 -3.10
CA LEU A 121 -6.16 1.98 -2.00
C LEU A 121 -5.33 3.27 -1.88
N GLN A 122 -6.00 4.39 -1.70
CA GLN A 122 -5.37 5.67 -1.39
C GLN A 122 -5.84 6.15 -0.02
N ILE A 123 -4.91 6.66 0.77
CA ILE A 123 -5.12 7.22 2.09
C ILE A 123 -4.51 8.61 2.08
N GLU A 124 -5.31 9.63 2.29
CA GLU A 124 -4.86 11.02 2.35
C GLU A 124 -5.22 11.59 3.72
N THR A 125 -4.36 12.44 4.29
CA THR A 125 -4.70 13.18 5.50
C THR A 125 -5.82 14.18 5.21
N ASP A 126 -6.79 14.28 6.14
CA ASP A 126 -7.93 15.18 5.95
C ASP A 126 -7.50 16.66 6.13
N PRO A 127 -7.60 17.49 5.08
CA PRO A 127 -7.25 18.92 5.17
C PRO A 127 -8.20 19.72 6.07
N LYS A 128 -9.38 19.17 6.43
CA LYS A 128 -10.34 19.77 7.35
C LYS A 128 -10.06 19.44 8.81
N ALA A 129 -9.07 18.60 9.09
CA ALA A 129 -8.68 18.26 10.45
C ALA A 129 -8.22 19.52 11.22
N ARG A 130 -8.27 19.46 12.56
CA ARG A 130 -7.81 20.56 13.42
C ARG A 130 -6.33 20.88 13.17
N LEU A 131 -5.97 22.14 13.23
CA LEU A 131 -4.62 22.65 12.88
C LEU A 131 -3.48 21.89 13.58
N TYR A 132 -3.64 21.56 14.87
CA TYR A 132 -2.59 20.85 15.62
C TYR A 132 -2.40 19.40 15.14
N ILE A 133 -3.46 18.76 14.59
CA ILE A 133 -3.38 17.43 13.98
C ILE A 133 -2.72 17.55 12.61
N ARG A 134 -3.12 18.55 11.82
CA ARG A 134 -2.57 18.80 10.50
C ARG A 134 -1.05 18.96 10.53
N LYS A 135 -0.50 19.70 11.49
CA LYS A 135 0.96 19.83 11.68
C LYS A 135 1.70 18.50 11.86
N LYS A 136 0.99 17.44 12.23
CA LYS A 136 1.53 16.09 12.44
C LYS A 136 1.18 15.13 11.29
N ALA A 137 0.53 15.59 10.24
CA ALA A 137 0.08 14.77 9.11
C ALA A 137 1.22 13.93 8.50
N PHE A 138 2.43 14.46 8.44
CA PHE A 138 3.60 13.77 7.93
C PHE A 138 3.97 12.47 8.69
N LEU A 139 3.51 12.33 9.95
CA LEU A 139 3.75 11.11 10.76
C LEU A 139 3.01 9.91 10.19
N LEU A 140 1.85 10.10 9.55
CA LEU A 140 1.13 9.02 8.88
C LEU A 140 2.01 8.32 7.83
N GLY A 141 2.80 9.09 7.06
CA GLY A 141 3.73 8.54 6.08
C GLY A 141 4.88 7.74 6.72
N LEU A 142 5.37 8.18 7.88
CA LEU A 142 6.38 7.42 8.62
C LEU A 142 5.82 6.09 9.13
N GLN A 143 4.58 6.10 9.64
CA GLN A 143 3.90 4.89 10.09
C GLN A 143 3.65 3.91 8.94
N ALA A 144 3.28 4.40 7.75
CA ALA A 144 3.15 3.58 6.55
C ALA A 144 4.49 2.95 6.18
N LYS A 145 5.57 3.73 6.16
CA LYS A 145 6.92 3.21 5.87
C LYS A 145 7.34 2.13 6.87
N SER A 146 7.07 2.33 8.16
CA SER A 146 7.34 1.32 9.20
C SER A 146 6.52 0.05 9.01
N ARG A 147 5.22 0.16 8.67
CA ARG A 147 4.32 -0.98 8.46
C ARG A 147 4.79 -1.91 7.33
N TYR A 148 5.33 -1.35 6.26
CA TYR A 148 5.81 -2.10 5.09
C TYR A 148 7.32 -2.36 5.13
N GLY A 149 7.95 -2.21 6.30
CA GLY A 149 9.38 -2.35 6.53
C GLY A 149 10.13 -1.07 6.22
N SER A 150 11.04 -0.67 7.12
CA SER A 150 11.83 0.57 7.03
C SER A 150 12.80 0.59 5.86
N ASP A 151 13.27 -0.57 5.42
CA ASP A 151 14.29 -0.70 4.39
C ASP A 151 13.70 -0.82 2.98
N GLY A 152 14.51 -0.57 1.95
CA GLY A 152 14.16 -0.77 0.54
C GLY A 152 13.21 0.31 -0.03
N TRP A 153 13.08 1.45 0.62
CA TRP A 153 12.39 2.61 0.06
C TRP A 153 13.33 3.43 -0.82
N ALA A 154 12.91 3.72 -2.04
CA ALA A 154 13.53 4.71 -2.92
C ALA A 154 12.86 6.06 -2.69
N CYS A 155 13.53 6.98 -2.01
CA CYS A 155 13.01 8.29 -1.67
C CYS A 155 13.67 9.40 -2.47
N SER A 156 12.90 10.41 -2.85
CA SER A 156 13.36 11.66 -3.41
C SER A 156 12.83 12.83 -2.60
N GLU A 157 13.68 13.83 -2.38
CA GLU A 157 13.30 15.06 -1.70
C GLU A 157 13.11 16.18 -2.73
N GLY A 158 11.99 16.89 -2.62
CA GLY A 158 11.72 18.07 -3.41
C GLY A 158 12.44 19.29 -2.84
N ARG A 159 13.01 20.12 -3.72
CA ARG A 159 13.61 21.38 -3.31
C ARG A 159 12.53 22.40 -2.94
N PRO A 160 12.81 23.33 -1.99
CA PRO A 160 11.94 24.46 -1.75
C PRO A 160 11.69 25.28 -3.03
N GLY A 161 10.45 25.65 -3.26
CA GLY A 161 10.12 26.66 -4.26
C GLY A 161 10.58 28.06 -3.81
N ALA A 162 10.57 29.01 -4.73
CA ALA A 162 10.92 30.39 -4.39
C ALA A 162 9.97 30.95 -3.31
N GLY A 163 10.52 31.28 -2.15
CA GLY A 163 9.78 31.81 -1.02
C GLY A 163 9.05 30.79 -0.14
N ASP A 164 9.15 29.48 -0.42
CA ASP A 164 8.64 28.45 0.48
C ASP A 164 9.33 28.54 1.84
N GLN A 165 8.55 28.37 2.90
CA GLN A 165 9.01 28.50 4.28
C GLN A 165 8.72 27.24 5.10
N PRO A 166 9.56 26.91 6.09
CA PRO A 166 9.28 25.82 7.01
C PRO A 166 8.10 26.13 7.91
N VAL A 167 7.38 25.10 8.34
CA VAL A 167 6.31 25.15 9.34
C VAL A 167 6.84 24.57 10.64
N GLY A 168 6.93 25.41 11.67
CA GLY A 168 7.51 24.99 12.96
C GLY A 168 8.96 24.51 12.86
N GLY A 169 9.74 25.09 11.96
CA GLY A 169 11.14 24.68 11.70
C GLY A 169 11.30 23.48 10.78
N ILE A 170 10.21 22.84 10.32
CA ILE A 170 10.24 21.67 9.45
C ILE A 170 9.86 22.09 8.03
N TYR A 171 10.70 21.79 7.06
CA TYR A 171 10.38 21.75 5.64
C TYR A 171 10.41 20.30 5.17
N LEU A 172 9.32 19.85 4.58
CA LEU A 172 9.21 18.48 4.09
C LEU A 172 8.52 18.47 2.73
N LYS A 173 9.17 17.89 1.75
CA LYS A 173 8.62 17.58 0.44
C LYS A 173 9.29 16.29 -0.03
N GLU A 174 8.68 15.16 0.27
CA GLU A 174 9.27 13.85 0.05
C GLU A 174 8.31 12.95 -0.71
N ARG A 175 8.86 12.17 -1.63
CA ARG A 175 8.17 11.06 -2.28
C ARG A 175 9.02 9.81 -2.15
N CYS A 176 8.47 8.76 -1.54
CA CYS A 176 9.11 7.46 -1.40
C CYS A 176 8.30 6.40 -2.14
N THR A 177 8.99 5.49 -2.81
CA THR A 177 8.38 4.34 -3.49
C THR A 177 9.01 3.04 -3.01
N LYS A 178 8.22 1.97 -2.99
CA LYS A 178 8.68 0.62 -2.66
C LYS A 178 7.80 -0.40 -3.37
N THR A 179 8.41 -1.46 -3.90
CA THR A 179 7.68 -2.63 -4.39
C THR A 179 7.95 -3.80 -3.45
N ILE A 180 6.89 -4.41 -2.93
CA ILE A 180 7.00 -5.54 -2.02
C ILE A 180 5.78 -6.46 -2.17
N SER A 181 5.99 -7.75 -2.29
CA SER A 181 4.94 -8.77 -2.25
C SER A 181 3.75 -8.44 -3.17
N GLY A 182 4.03 -8.16 -4.46
CA GLY A 182 2.99 -7.84 -5.45
C GLY A 182 2.32 -6.46 -5.28
N ARG A 183 2.86 -5.58 -4.42
CA ARG A 183 2.37 -4.22 -4.19
C ARG A 183 3.36 -3.18 -4.65
N SER A 184 2.85 -2.13 -5.26
CA SER A 184 3.56 -0.87 -5.49
C SER A 184 3.07 0.15 -4.48
N LEU A 185 3.97 0.62 -3.64
CA LEU A 185 3.70 1.55 -2.57
C LEU A 185 4.28 2.91 -2.93
N VAL A 186 3.51 3.96 -2.71
CA VAL A 186 3.96 5.35 -2.82
C VAL A 186 3.56 6.09 -1.56
N VAL A 187 4.50 6.77 -0.95
CA VAL A 187 4.27 7.65 0.20
C VAL A 187 4.77 9.04 -0.16
N GLU A 188 3.87 10.00 -0.19
CA GLU A 188 4.16 11.42 -0.41
C GLU A 188 3.88 12.17 0.88
N ARG A 189 4.83 13.01 1.30
CA ARG A 189 4.72 13.82 2.51
C ARG A 189 5.11 15.25 2.20
N ASN A 190 4.23 16.18 2.50
CA ASN A 190 4.43 17.60 2.28
C ASN A 190 4.13 18.37 3.58
N LEU A 191 5.08 19.19 4.05
CA LEU A 191 4.88 20.14 5.14
C LEU A 191 5.72 21.38 4.86
N PHE A 192 5.09 22.43 4.37
CA PHE A 192 5.72 23.71 4.11
C PHE A 192 4.65 24.79 3.94
N ARG A 193 5.04 26.05 3.97
CA ARG A 193 4.17 27.18 3.69
C ARG A 193 4.62 27.89 2.41
N ARG A 194 3.69 28.19 1.54
CA ARG A 194 3.94 29.02 0.34
C ARG A 194 4.01 30.48 0.72
N PRO A 195 4.67 31.34 -0.08
CA PRO A 195 4.86 32.76 0.24
C PRO A 195 3.55 33.55 0.35
N ASP A 196 2.50 33.12 -0.34
CA ASP A 196 1.16 33.74 -0.37
C ASP A 196 0.22 33.26 0.76
N GLN A 197 0.67 32.31 1.58
CA GLN A 197 -0.14 31.74 2.66
C GLN A 197 0.09 32.46 4.00
N ASP A 198 -0.99 32.65 4.76
CA ASP A 198 -0.90 33.16 6.13
C ASP A 198 -0.28 32.14 7.10
N SER A 199 -0.05 32.54 8.34
CA SER A 199 0.59 31.69 9.36
C SER A 199 -0.19 30.44 9.74
N LYS A 200 -1.50 30.39 9.44
CA LYS A 200 -2.39 29.25 9.72
C LYS A 200 -2.65 28.39 8.49
N SER A 201 -2.28 28.91 7.32
CA SER A 201 -2.43 28.22 6.04
C SER A 201 -1.07 27.67 5.59
N PHE A 202 -0.99 26.38 5.40
CA PHE A 202 0.23 25.68 4.95
C PHE A 202 -0.14 24.37 4.26
N VAL A 203 0.75 23.88 3.43
CA VAL A 203 0.66 22.54 2.85
C VAL A 203 1.05 21.53 3.92
N ASP A 204 0.19 20.55 4.18
CA ASP A 204 0.33 19.56 5.25
C ASP A 204 -0.31 18.24 4.84
N GLU A 205 0.05 17.78 3.68
CA GLU A 205 -0.54 16.61 3.05
C GLU A 205 0.38 15.39 3.20
N THR A 206 -0.19 14.28 3.62
CA THR A 206 0.40 12.95 3.41
C THR A 206 -0.55 12.12 2.57
N ARG A 207 -0.04 11.56 1.49
CA ARG A 207 -0.75 10.62 0.61
C ARG A 207 0.00 9.31 0.58
N ILE A 208 -0.74 8.21 0.80
CA ILE A 208 -0.26 6.85 0.71
C ILE A 208 -1.06 6.17 -0.39
N SER A 209 -0.39 5.63 -1.39
CA SER A 209 -1.01 4.81 -2.43
C SER A 209 -0.47 3.39 -2.32
N ILE A 210 -1.37 2.43 -2.24
CA ILE A 210 -1.08 1.00 -2.20
C ILE A 210 -1.76 0.41 -3.43
N LEU A 211 -0.98 0.05 -4.43
CA LEU A 211 -1.47 -0.41 -5.73
C LEU A 211 -1.03 -1.85 -5.97
N ARG A 212 -1.79 -2.61 -6.75
CA ARG A 212 -1.31 -3.87 -7.29
C ARG A 212 -0.11 -3.58 -8.20
N ALA A 213 1.02 -4.26 -7.96
CA ALA A 213 2.16 -4.15 -8.85
C ALA A 213 1.76 -4.66 -10.25
N LYS A 214 2.16 -3.94 -11.29
CA LYS A 214 2.03 -4.42 -12.67
C LYS A 214 3.16 -5.45 -12.91
N ASN A 215 2.78 -6.61 -13.36
CA ASN A 215 3.72 -7.63 -13.84
C ASN A 215 4.35 -7.18 -15.15
#